data_6fb3832daa04a65d088f5accc573596e
#
_entry.id   6fb3832daa04a65d088f5accc573596e
#
_cell.length_a   1.000
_cell.length_b   1.000
_cell.length_c   1.000
_cell.angle_alpha   90.00
_cell.angle_beta   90.00
_cell.angle_gamma   90.00
#
_symmetry.space_group_name_H-M   'P 1'
#
loop_
_entity.id
_entity.type
_entity.pdbx_description
1 polymer ?
#
loop_
_entity_poly.entity_id
_entity_poly.type
_entity_poly.pdbx_seq_one_letter_code
_entity_poly.pdbx_strand_id
1 'polypeptide(L)'
;ADSSFDAWTKYYQADENTPNAVVSYYGKGALLALGLDLKIRHFTREQQSLDDLMRLIWQRHGITLDGISENGLDELIYELLGNGFSKIWGDIKSRYVFGAEEIPIQKWIASKLVSVKPKIQTKLEKIKLQLGMRHIDSSGWLKVTHVLDGGAAQTAGLSPGDLLASINGQRITSSRLDQVLNGLTENQSINLSFYRDDLEHERILFLEPSQLPPQYELAPAKTSAR
;
A
#
# COMPACT_ATOMS: atom_id res chain seq x y z
N ALA A 1 8.77 2.16 -12.39
CA ALA A 1 9.98 1.35 -12.65
C ALA A 1 11.15 1.84 -11.79
N ASP A 2 11.49 3.12 -11.84
CA ASP A 2 12.66 3.69 -11.13
C ASP A 2 12.60 3.50 -9.61
N SER A 3 11.42 3.71 -9.02
CA SER A 3 11.21 3.50 -7.57
C SER A 3 11.44 2.04 -7.15
N SER A 4 11.19 1.07 -8.04
CA SER A 4 11.43 -0.35 -7.76
C SER A 4 12.90 -0.72 -7.89
N PHE A 5 13.63 -0.09 -8.84
CA PHE A 5 15.06 -0.29 -9.03
C PHE A 5 15.86 0.25 -7.85
N ASP A 6 15.51 1.47 -7.40
CA ASP A 6 16.17 2.14 -6.28
C ASP A 6 15.58 1.76 -4.90
N ALA A 7 14.66 0.80 -4.83
CA ALA A 7 13.89 0.50 -3.62
C ALA A 7 14.79 0.19 -2.43
N TRP A 8 15.88 -0.56 -2.62
CA TRP A 8 16.81 -0.87 -1.55
C TRP A 8 17.43 0.37 -0.92
N THR A 9 17.92 1.30 -1.74
CA THR A 9 18.56 2.53 -1.25
C THR A 9 17.53 3.49 -0.65
N LYS A 10 16.42 3.75 -1.35
CA LYS A 10 15.38 4.70 -0.93
C LYS A 10 14.58 4.23 0.28
N TYR A 11 14.37 2.93 0.43
CA TYR A 11 13.60 2.39 1.55
C TYR A 11 14.21 2.68 2.91
N TYR A 12 15.54 2.67 2.99
CA TYR A 12 16.27 2.96 4.22
C TYR A 12 16.65 4.44 4.41
N GLN A 13 16.33 5.28 3.44
CA GLN A 13 16.50 6.74 3.49
C GLN A 13 15.12 7.41 3.45
N ALA A 14 14.26 7.01 4.39
CA ALA A 14 12.91 7.55 4.47
C ALA A 14 12.93 9.04 4.79
N ASP A 15 12.17 9.81 4.05
CA ASP A 15 11.94 11.24 4.22
C ASP A 15 10.43 11.55 4.27
N GLU A 16 10.10 12.82 4.31
CA GLU A 16 8.70 13.30 4.33
C GLU A 16 7.94 13.01 3.03
N ASN A 17 8.62 12.72 1.92
CA ASN A 17 7.99 12.35 0.66
C ASN A 17 7.92 10.83 0.43
N THR A 18 8.50 10.04 1.31
CA THR A 18 8.53 8.57 1.21
C THR A 18 7.17 7.93 0.89
N PRO A 19 6.05 8.35 1.50
CA PRO A 19 4.74 7.74 1.19
C PRO A 19 4.30 7.90 -0.27
N ASN A 20 4.77 8.93 -0.96
CA ASN A 20 4.43 9.24 -2.34
C ASN A 20 5.40 8.60 -3.35
N ALA A 21 6.66 8.42 -2.97
CA ALA A 21 7.74 8.07 -3.89
C ALA A 21 8.27 6.64 -3.74
N VAL A 22 8.09 6.00 -2.56
CA VAL A 22 8.74 4.73 -2.26
C VAL A 22 7.75 3.58 -2.24
N VAL A 23 8.04 2.56 -3.04
CA VAL A 23 7.29 1.29 -3.02
C VAL A 23 8.00 0.31 -2.11
N SER A 24 7.26 -0.32 -1.18
CA SER A 24 7.79 -1.39 -0.35
C SER A 24 8.02 -2.65 -1.19
N TYR A 25 9.28 -3.00 -1.43
CA TYR A 25 9.63 -4.27 -2.10
C TYR A 25 9.25 -5.48 -1.24
N TYR A 26 9.20 -5.36 0.08
CA TYR A 26 8.65 -6.41 0.96
C TYR A 26 7.16 -6.65 0.68
N GLY A 27 6.37 -5.58 0.58
CA GLY A 27 4.94 -5.69 0.29
C GLY A 27 4.69 -6.27 -1.09
N LYS A 28 5.41 -5.78 -2.11
CA LYS A 28 5.30 -6.31 -3.47
C LYS A 28 5.73 -7.78 -3.54
N GLY A 29 6.85 -8.14 -2.88
CA GLY A 29 7.35 -9.51 -2.80
C GLY A 29 6.35 -10.45 -2.12
N ALA A 30 5.73 -10.03 -1.01
CA ALA A 30 4.71 -10.81 -0.31
C ALA A 30 3.47 -11.07 -1.18
N LEU A 31 3.01 -10.07 -1.95
CA LEU A 31 1.89 -10.24 -2.88
C LEU A 31 2.24 -11.16 -4.04
N LEU A 32 3.46 -11.10 -4.57
CA LEU A 32 3.94 -12.03 -5.59
C LEU A 32 4.03 -13.45 -5.07
N ALA A 33 4.58 -13.65 -3.86
CA ALA A 33 4.67 -14.95 -3.21
C ALA A 33 3.29 -15.57 -2.97
N LEU A 34 2.33 -14.77 -2.45
CA LEU A 34 0.94 -15.20 -2.31
C LEU A 34 0.33 -15.58 -3.66
N GLY A 35 0.55 -14.77 -4.69
CA GLY A 35 0.05 -15.06 -6.03
C GLY A 35 0.64 -16.32 -6.61
N LEU A 36 1.94 -16.55 -6.42
CA LEU A 36 2.63 -17.75 -6.85
C LEU A 36 2.07 -18.99 -6.13
N ASP A 37 1.90 -18.93 -4.80
CA ASP A 37 1.30 -20.03 -4.02
C ASP A 37 -0.10 -20.40 -4.55
N LEU A 38 -0.96 -19.40 -4.74
CA LEU A 38 -2.31 -19.61 -5.28
C LEU A 38 -2.30 -20.25 -6.67
N LYS A 39 -1.35 -19.88 -7.53
CA LYS A 39 -1.20 -20.44 -8.87
C LYS A 39 -0.66 -21.87 -8.84
N ILE A 40 0.31 -22.17 -7.98
CA ILE A 40 0.83 -23.53 -7.79
C ILE A 40 -0.29 -24.45 -7.30
N ARG A 41 -0.99 -24.06 -6.23
CA ARG A 41 -2.13 -24.83 -5.69
C ARG A 41 -3.21 -25.08 -6.74
N HIS A 42 -3.58 -24.06 -7.49
CA HIS A 42 -4.59 -24.21 -8.55
C HIS A 42 -4.11 -25.17 -9.65
N PHE A 43 -2.87 -25.03 -10.12
CA PHE A 43 -2.30 -25.85 -11.18
C PHE A 43 -2.18 -27.32 -10.77
N THR A 44 -1.76 -27.59 -9.53
CA THR A 44 -1.54 -28.93 -8.99
C THR A 44 -2.77 -29.52 -8.32
N ARG A 45 -3.92 -28.83 -8.35
CA ARG A 45 -5.15 -29.23 -7.64
C ARG A 45 -4.92 -29.42 -6.14
N GLU A 46 -4.24 -28.46 -5.52
CA GLU A 46 -3.88 -28.40 -4.09
C GLU A 46 -2.86 -29.45 -3.63
N GLN A 47 -2.20 -30.16 -4.55
CA GLN A 47 -1.19 -31.17 -4.17
C GLN A 47 0.16 -30.57 -3.84
N GLN A 48 0.48 -29.39 -4.36
CA GLN A 48 1.71 -28.66 -4.09
C GLN A 48 1.41 -27.19 -3.79
N SER A 49 2.34 -26.55 -3.15
CA SER A 49 2.28 -25.16 -2.68
C SER A 49 3.63 -24.45 -2.84
N LEU A 50 3.68 -23.19 -2.50
CA LEU A 50 4.94 -22.45 -2.39
C LEU A 50 5.89 -23.09 -1.37
N ASP A 51 5.36 -23.73 -0.31
CA ASP A 51 6.19 -24.42 0.68
C ASP A 51 7.00 -25.56 0.06
N ASP A 52 6.45 -26.27 -0.92
CA ASP A 52 7.18 -27.34 -1.60
C ASP A 52 8.32 -26.79 -2.44
N LEU A 53 8.11 -25.65 -3.10
CA LEU A 53 9.17 -24.91 -3.79
C LEU A 53 10.25 -24.43 -2.80
N MET A 54 9.86 -23.90 -1.65
CA MET A 54 10.80 -23.45 -0.62
C MET A 54 11.60 -24.62 -0.04
N ARG A 55 10.99 -25.79 0.15
CA ARG A 55 11.71 -27.02 0.57
C ARG A 55 12.70 -27.46 -0.49
N LEU A 56 12.30 -27.41 -1.77
CA LEU A 56 13.22 -27.74 -2.88
C LEU A 56 14.42 -26.78 -2.93
N ILE A 57 14.18 -25.48 -2.80
CA ILE A 57 15.23 -24.45 -2.70
C ILE A 57 16.20 -24.80 -1.55
N TRP A 58 15.65 -25.12 -0.37
CA TRP A 58 16.47 -25.47 0.79
C TRP A 58 17.31 -26.71 0.54
N GLN A 59 16.74 -27.75 -0.06
CA GLN A 59 17.45 -29.01 -0.37
C GLN A 59 18.58 -28.82 -1.39
N ARG A 60 18.37 -27.96 -2.38
CA ARG A 60 19.33 -27.76 -3.48
C ARG A 60 20.43 -26.75 -3.13
N HIS A 61 20.09 -25.72 -2.36
CA HIS A 61 20.96 -24.57 -2.14
C HIS A 61 21.18 -24.25 -0.65
N GLY A 62 20.17 -24.45 0.20
CA GLY A 62 20.28 -24.10 1.61
C GLY A 62 21.19 -25.03 2.39
N ILE A 63 21.15 -26.34 2.11
CA ILE A 63 22.00 -27.34 2.80
C ILE A 63 23.46 -27.22 2.35
N THR A 64 23.69 -26.99 1.07
CA THR A 64 25.03 -26.88 0.50
C THR A 64 25.65 -25.50 0.68
N LEU A 65 24.85 -24.51 1.05
CA LEU A 65 25.21 -23.08 1.11
C LEU A 65 25.64 -22.51 -0.25
N ASP A 66 25.28 -23.19 -1.34
CA ASP A 66 25.49 -22.69 -2.69
C ASP A 66 24.41 -21.63 -3.03
N GLY A 67 24.83 -20.49 -3.54
CA GLY A 67 23.93 -19.46 -3.99
C GLY A 67 23.04 -19.94 -5.14
N ILE A 68 21.85 -19.35 -5.27
CA ILE A 68 20.96 -19.56 -6.41
C ILE A 68 21.41 -18.64 -7.55
N SER A 69 21.55 -19.17 -8.77
CA SER A 69 21.82 -18.37 -9.95
C SER A 69 20.64 -17.44 -10.26
N GLU A 70 20.86 -16.42 -11.07
CA GLU A 70 19.80 -15.47 -11.47
C GLU A 70 18.58 -16.17 -12.08
N ASN A 71 18.77 -17.26 -12.82
CA ASN A 71 17.70 -18.07 -13.40
C ASN A 71 17.37 -19.32 -12.58
N GLY A 72 18.01 -19.54 -11.45
CA GLY A 72 17.86 -20.78 -10.67
C GLY A 72 16.45 -21.02 -10.16
N LEU A 73 15.68 -19.95 -9.91
CA LEU A 73 14.27 -20.09 -9.55
C LEU A 73 13.43 -20.67 -10.69
N ASP A 74 13.74 -20.32 -11.95
CA ASP A 74 13.05 -20.86 -13.12
C ASP A 74 13.32 -22.36 -13.26
N GLU A 75 14.55 -22.80 -13.01
CA GLU A 75 14.96 -24.19 -13.06
C GLU A 75 14.26 -25.02 -11.97
N LEU A 76 14.19 -24.48 -10.74
CA LEU A 76 13.52 -25.14 -9.62
C LEU A 76 11.99 -25.23 -9.81
N ILE A 77 11.37 -24.21 -10.37
CA ILE A 77 9.96 -24.22 -10.75
C ILE A 77 9.70 -25.27 -11.84
N TYR A 78 10.59 -25.36 -12.82
CA TYR A 78 10.50 -26.37 -13.87
C TYR A 78 10.68 -27.79 -13.29
N GLU A 79 11.66 -27.98 -12.40
CA GLU A 79 11.90 -29.27 -11.73
C GLU A 79 10.66 -29.73 -10.93
N LEU A 80 10.05 -28.81 -10.17
CA LEU A 80 8.92 -29.12 -9.29
C LEU A 80 7.62 -29.33 -10.07
N LEU A 81 7.33 -28.47 -11.05
CA LEU A 81 5.99 -28.28 -11.63
C LEU A 81 5.92 -28.58 -13.13
N GLY A 82 7.06 -28.77 -13.77
CA GLY A 82 7.16 -29.06 -15.20
C GLY A 82 6.86 -27.89 -16.13
N ASN A 83 6.92 -28.14 -17.43
CA ASN A 83 6.84 -27.12 -18.48
C ASN A 83 5.49 -26.38 -18.52
N GLY A 84 4.40 -27.05 -18.13
CA GLY A 84 3.07 -26.41 -18.11
C GLY A 84 2.98 -25.21 -17.19
N PHE A 85 3.62 -25.30 -16.01
CA PHE A 85 3.66 -24.20 -15.05
C PHE A 85 4.70 -23.14 -15.42
N SER A 86 5.80 -23.52 -16.12
CA SER A 86 6.82 -22.57 -16.56
C SER A 86 6.26 -21.44 -17.42
N LYS A 87 5.21 -21.71 -18.21
CA LYS A 87 4.51 -20.66 -18.96
C LYS A 87 3.76 -19.68 -18.05
N ILE A 88 3.11 -20.20 -17.01
CA ILE A 88 2.40 -19.37 -16.00
C ILE A 88 3.40 -18.51 -15.24
N TRP A 89 4.52 -19.09 -14.85
CA TRP A 89 5.62 -18.38 -14.19
C TRP A 89 6.24 -17.31 -15.09
N GLY A 90 6.48 -17.63 -16.35
CA GLY A 90 7.01 -16.68 -17.35
C GLY A 90 6.11 -15.44 -17.51
N ASP A 91 4.78 -15.63 -17.54
CA ASP A 91 3.81 -14.52 -17.58
C ASP A 91 3.88 -13.67 -16.31
N ILE A 92 3.88 -14.31 -15.13
CA ILE A 92 4.01 -13.62 -13.85
C ILE A 92 5.32 -12.81 -13.81
N LYS A 93 6.43 -13.43 -14.20
CA LYS A 93 7.75 -12.83 -14.15
C LYS A 93 7.85 -11.62 -15.08
N SER A 94 7.40 -11.74 -16.33
CA SER A 94 7.46 -10.67 -17.31
C SER A 94 6.58 -9.47 -16.94
N ARG A 95 5.41 -9.69 -16.37
CA ARG A 95 4.45 -8.62 -16.08
C ARG A 95 4.68 -7.94 -14.73
N TYR A 96 4.99 -8.72 -13.70
CA TYR A 96 4.98 -8.24 -12.31
C TYR A 96 6.35 -8.19 -11.63
N VAL A 97 7.33 -8.97 -12.11
CA VAL A 97 8.71 -8.93 -11.58
C VAL A 97 9.54 -7.93 -12.38
N PHE A 98 9.63 -8.13 -13.69
CA PHE A 98 10.38 -7.25 -14.59
C PHE A 98 9.53 -6.12 -15.19
N GLY A 99 8.21 -6.31 -15.24
CA GLY A 99 7.27 -5.31 -15.70
C GLY A 99 6.76 -4.39 -14.60
N ALA A 100 5.98 -3.38 -15.01
CA ALA A 100 5.39 -2.38 -14.14
C ALA A 100 3.87 -2.57 -13.94
N GLU A 101 3.30 -3.72 -14.33
CA GLU A 101 1.88 -3.96 -14.16
C GLU A 101 1.53 -4.18 -12.68
N GLU A 102 0.34 -3.73 -12.29
CA GLU A 102 -0.18 -3.98 -10.95
C GLU A 102 -0.52 -5.46 -10.76
N ILE A 103 -0.17 -6.01 -9.59
CA ILE A 103 -0.49 -7.40 -9.24
C ILE A 103 -1.99 -7.52 -9.04
N PRO A 104 -2.71 -8.33 -9.83
CA PRO A 104 -4.17 -8.43 -9.75
C PRO A 104 -4.61 -9.33 -8.58
N ILE A 105 -4.19 -8.97 -7.37
CA ILE A 105 -4.36 -9.80 -6.17
C ILE A 105 -5.82 -10.13 -5.88
N GLN A 106 -6.72 -9.18 -6.12
CA GLN A 106 -8.17 -9.39 -5.97
C GLN A 106 -8.66 -10.53 -6.87
N LYS A 107 -8.21 -10.54 -8.13
CA LYS A 107 -8.56 -11.58 -9.11
C LYS A 107 -7.97 -12.94 -8.72
N TRP A 108 -6.76 -12.95 -8.16
CA TRP A 108 -6.10 -14.18 -7.76
C TRP A 108 -6.72 -14.82 -6.52
N ILE A 109 -7.15 -14.00 -5.55
CA ILE A 109 -7.80 -14.48 -4.31
C ILE A 109 -9.28 -14.83 -4.55
N ALA A 110 -9.97 -14.17 -5.46
CA ALA A 110 -11.43 -14.30 -5.66
C ALA A 110 -11.91 -15.74 -6.00
N SER A 111 -11.01 -16.63 -6.41
CA SER A 111 -11.30 -18.04 -6.70
C SER A 111 -11.31 -18.94 -5.46
N LYS A 112 -10.96 -18.42 -4.28
CA LYS A 112 -10.85 -19.16 -3.03
C LYS A 112 -12.00 -18.77 -2.07
N LEU A 113 -11.97 -19.29 -0.87
CA LEU A 113 -13.00 -19.05 0.17
C LEU A 113 -12.98 -17.61 0.74
N VAL A 114 -12.21 -16.73 0.13
CA VAL A 114 -12.03 -15.35 0.57
C VAL A 114 -12.39 -14.41 -0.56
N SER A 115 -13.15 -13.36 -0.24
CA SER A 115 -13.41 -12.24 -1.13
C SER A 115 -12.65 -11.00 -0.67
N VAL A 116 -12.14 -10.24 -1.63
CA VAL A 116 -11.55 -8.94 -1.39
C VAL A 116 -12.63 -7.88 -1.65
N LYS A 117 -12.94 -7.07 -0.66
CA LYS A 117 -13.96 -6.03 -0.77
C LYS A 117 -13.35 -4.69 -0.45
N PRO A 118 -13.82 -3.60 -1.07
CA PRO A 118 -13.48 -2.26 -0.60
C PRO A 118 -13.89 -2.14 0.87
N LYS A 119 -12.98 -1.66 1.71
CA LYS A 119 -13.29 -1.36 3.11
C LYS A 119 -14.32 -0.23 3.15
N ILE A 120 -15.43 -0.48 3.86
CA ILE A 120 -16.42 0.58 4.12
C ILE A 120 -15.78 1.56 5.10
N GLN A 121 -15.55 2.78 4.64
CA GLN A 121 -14.94 3.82 5.44
C GLN A 121 -16.01 4.59 6.19
N THR A 122 -15.72 4.90 7.45
CA THR A 122 -16.52 5.86 8.23
C THR A 122 -16.36 7.26 7.62
N LYS A 123 -17.29 8.18 7.96
CA LYS A 123 -17.21 9.58 7.55
C LYS A 123 -15.86 10.20 7.92
N LEU A 124 -15.38 9.95 9.13
CA LEU A 124 -14.09 10.46 9.61
C LEU A 124 -12.90 9.91 8.79
N GLU A 125 -12.89 8.60 8.50
CA GLU A 125 -11.84 8.00 7.66
C GLU A 125 -11.81 8.61 6.27
N LYS A 126 -12.98 8.86 5.66
CA LYS A 126 -13.08 9.53 4.36
C LYS A 126 -12.51 10.94 4.40
N ILE A 127 -12.89 11.75 5.42
CA ILE A 127 -12.38 13.11 5.55
C ILE A 127 -10.87 13.12 5.77
N LYS A 128 -10.32 12.21 6.60
CA LYS A 128 -8.88 12.06 6.78
C LYS A 128 -8.16 11.70 5.47
N LEU A 129 -8.76 10.84 4.65
CA LEU A 129 -8.23 10.51 3.32
C LEU A 129 -8.31 11.69 2.36
N GLN A 130 -9.41 12.44 2.35
CA GLN A 130 -9.55 13.64 1.52
C GLN A 130 -8.54 14.72 1.89
N LEU A 131 -8.25 14.89 3.18
CA LEU A 131 -7.18 15.78 3.63
C LEU A 131 -5.81 15.35 3.09
N GLY A 132 -5.51 14.06 3.08
CA GLY A 132 -4.27 13.54 2.50
C GLY A 132 -3.02 14.02 3.24
N MET A 133 -2.99 13.97 4.56
CA MET A 133 -1.81 14.31 5.36
C MET A 133 -1.65 13.40 6.57
N ARG A 134 -0.41 13.30 7.08
CA ARG A 134 -0.08 12.68 8.36
C ARG A 134 0.47 13.75 9.30
N HIS A 135 0.26 13.55 10.57
CA HIS A 135 0.69 14.50 11.61
C HIS A 135 1.09 13.76 12.88
N ILE A 136 1.82 14.46 13.73
CA ILE A 136 2.14 14.06 15.11
C ILE A 136 1.79 15.19 16.06
N ASP A 137 1.65 14.87 17.36
CA ASP A 137 1.64 15.89 18.40
C ASP A 137 3.06 16.39 18.64
N SER A 138 3.23 17.70 18.64
CA SER A 138 4.49 18.36 18.93
C SER A 138 4.23 19.53 19.88
N SER A 139 4.44 19.32 21.17
CA SER A 139 4.27 20.34 22.21
C SER A 139 2.89 21.00 22.19
N GLY A 140 1.84 20.21 21.96
CA GLY A 140 0.44 20.67 21.90
C GLY A 140 0.01 21.23 20.54
N TRP A 141 0.87 21.17 19.53
CA TRP A 141 0.56 21.47 18.13
C TRP A 141 0.46 20.21 17.32
N LEU A 142 -0.38 20.23 16.30
CA LEU A 142 -0.41 19.19 15.28
C LEU A 142 0.60 19.54 14.19
N LYS A 143 1.78 18.88 14.23
CA LYS A 143 2.82 19.08 13.23
C LYS A 143 2.60 18.13 12.06
N VAL A 144 2.47 18.69 10.86
CA VAL A 144 2.42 17.90 9.60
C VAL A 144 3.74 17.17 9.41
N THR A 145 3.68 15.86 9.18
CA THR A 145 4.87 15.03 8.90
C THR A 145 4.96 14.61 7.44
N HIS A 146 3.81 14.37 6.80
CA HIS A 146 3.74 13.97 5.41
C HIS A 146 2.52 14.59 4.75
N VAL A 147 2.66 15.01 3.51
CA VAL A 147 1.58 15.41 2.62
C VAL A 147 1.49 14.40 1.50
N LEU A 148 0.30 13.82 1.31
CA LEU A 148 0.07 12.75 0.35
C LEU A 148 -0.38 13.32 -1.00
N ASP A 149 0.14 12.76 -2.08
CA ASP A 149 -0.25 13.14 -3.43
C ASP A 149 -1.75 12.92 -3.66
N GLY A 150 -2.39 13.90 -4.31
CA GLY A 150 -3.81 13.89 -4.59
C GLY A 150 -4.73 14.22 -3.40
N GLY A 151 -4.16 14.63 -2.26
CA GLY A 151 -4.91 15.12 -1.10
C GLY A 151 -5.16 16.63 -1.13
N ALA A 152 -6.20 17.10 -0.41
CA ALA A 152 -6.51 18.52 -0.29
C ALA A 152 -5.36 19.33 0.34
N ALA A 153 -4.61 18.73 1.25
CA ALA A 153 -3.42 19.35 1.86
C ALA A 153 -2.36 19.69 0.81
N GLN A 154 -2.10 18.80 -0.15
CA GLN A 154 -1.16 19.06 -1.24
C GLN A 154 -1.64 20.22 -2.11
N THR A 155 -2.89 20.19 -2.54
CA THR A 155 -3.48 21.24 -3.40
C THR A 155 -3.45 22.61 -2.70
N ALA A 156 -3.64 22.65 -1.38
CA ALA A 156 -3.57 23.89 -0.60
C ALA A 156 -2.14 24.35 -0.30
N GLY A 157 -1.12 23.57 -0.67
CA GLY A 157 0.29 23.92 -0.48
C GLY A 157 0.78 23.76 0.96
N LEU A 158 0.17 22.83 1.74
CA LEU A 158 0.76 22.41 3.01
C LEU A 158 2.08 21.69 2.78
N SER A 159 2.92 21.75 3.75
CA SER A 159 4.23 21.09 3.74
C SER A 159 4.53 20.40 5.06
N PRO A 160 5.35 19.36 5.06
CA PRO A 160 5.91 18.82 6.29
C PRO A 160 6.59 19.91 7.10
N GLY A 161 6.38 19.89 8.40
CA GLY A 161 6.84 20.93 9.32
C GLY A 161 5.76 21.95 9.73
N ASP A 162 4.70 22.14 8.92
CA ASP A 162 3.61 23.07 9.26
C ASP A 162 2.95 22.68 10.59
N LEU A 163 2.67 23.70 11.41
CA LEU A 163 1.98 23.56 12.69
C LEU A 163 0.54 23.99 12.52
N LEU A 164 -0.38 23.04 12.52
CA LEU A 164 -1.80 23.32 12.31
C LEU A 164 -2.41 24.00 13.54
N ALA A 165 -3.11 25.11 13.33
CA ALA A 165 -3.70 25.95 14.38
C ALA A 165 -5.22 25.79 14.49
N SER A 166 -5.94 25.98 13.39
CA SER A 166 -7.41 25.91 13.40
C SER A 166 -8.01 25.41 12.09
N ILE A 167 -9.22 24.84 12.18
CA ILE A 167 -10.09 24.53 11.03
C ILE A 167 -11.39 25.31 11.22
N ASN A 168 -11.75 26.14 10.22
CA ASN A 168 -12.93 27.03 10.27
C ASN A 168 -12.97 27.87 11.56
N GLY A 169 -11.82 28.39 11.99
CA GLY A 169 -11.68 29.17 13.22
C GLY A 169 -11.71 28.36 14.52
N GLN A 170 -11.95 27.05 14.47
CA GLN A 170 -11.88 26.20 15.64
C GLN A 170 -10.46 25.69 15.86
N ARG A 171 -9.87 26.02 17.00
CA ARG A 171 -8.54 25.52 17.38
C ARG A 171 -8.52 23.98 17.37
N ILE A 172 -7.50 23.43 16.75
CA ILE A 172 -7.25 21.98 16.70
C ILE A 172 -6.05 21.60 17.56
N THR A 173 -6.19 20.45 18.21
CA THR A 173 -5.15 19.75 18.97
C THR A 173 -5.31 18.27 18.70
N SER A 174 -4.33 17.44 19.07
CA SER A 174 -4.43 15.98 18.88
C SER A 174 -5.71 15.38 19.48
N SER A 175 -6.15 15.87 20.65
CA SER A 175 -7.35 15.38 21.31
C SER A 175 -8.66 15.88 20.68
N ARG A 176 -8.63 16.98 19.93
CA ARG A 176 -9.83 17.61 19.36
C ARG A 176 -9.99 17.42 17.86
N LEU A 177 -8.92 17.02 17.17
CA LEU A 177 -8.92 16.94 15.72
C LEU A 177 -10.08 16.06 15.20
N ASP A 178 -10.22 14.85 15.74
CA ASP A 178 -11.26 13.92 15.29
C ASP A 178 -12.67 14.45 15.51
N GLN A 179 -12.89 15.19 16.61
CA GLN A 179 -14.17 15.85 16.87
C GLN A 179 -14.46 16.94 15.84
N VAL A 180 -13.47 17.77 15.53
CA VAL A 180 -13.60 18.86 14.53
C VAL A 180 -13.85 18.25 13.15
N LEU A 181 -13.05 17.23 12.75
CA LEU A 181 -13.22 16.56 11.46
C LEU A 181 -14.59 15.86 11.34
N ASN A 182 -15.12 15.25 12.39
CA ASN A 182 -16.45 14.66 12.38
C ASN A 182 -17.57 15.70 12.16
N GLY A 183 -17.34 16.97 12.52
CA GLY A 183 -18.24 18.08 12.26
C GLY A 183 -18.27 18.52 10.79
N LEU A 184 -17.26 18.16 9.98
CA LEU A 184 -17.17 18.51 8.57
C LEU A 184 -18.09 17.63 7.71
N THR A 185 -18.36 18.05 6.48
CA THR A 185 -19.05 17.28 5.46
C THR A 185 -18.13 17.01 4.27
N GLU A 186 -18.38 15.94 3.54
CA GLU A 186 -17.70 15.68 2.28
C GLU A 186 -18.03 16.79 1.25
N ASN A 187 -17.12 17.07 0.32
CA ASN A 187 -17.29 18.04 -0.76
C ASN A 187 -17.55 19.48 -0.27
N GLN A 188 -16.88 19.87 0.80
CA GLN A 188 -16.94 21.24 1.28
C GLN A 188 -15.56 21.90 1.31
N SER A 189 -15.58 23.24 1.23
CA SER A 189 -14.40 24.05 1.52
C SER A 189 -14.24 24.23 3.04
N ILE A 190 -13.02 24.13 3.51
CA ILE A 190 -12.63 24.44 4.88
C ILE A 190 -11.55 25.52 4.88
N ASN A 191 -11.58 26.41 5.85
CA ASN A 191 -10.49 27.34 6.08
C ASN A 191 -9.52 26.73 7.11
N LEU A 192 -8.26 26.57 6.74
CA LEU A 192 -7.20 26.04 7.60
C LEU A 192 -6.22 27.13 7.90
N SER A 193 -5.94 27.39 9.19
CA SER A 193 -4.81 28.21 9.59
C SER A 193 -3.68 27.34 10.16
N PHE A 194 -2.45 27.73 9.88
CA PHE A 194 -1.24 27.03 10.32
C PHE A 194 -0.05 28.00 10.39
N TYR A 195 1.00 27.62 11.10
CA TYR A 195 2.25 28.33 11.16
C TYR A 195 3.32 27.60 10.36
N ARG A 196 4.08 28.35 9.57
CA ARG A 196 5.30 27.93 8.86
C ARG A 196 6.36 28.98 9.11
N ASP A 197 7.52 28.57 9.65
CA ASP A 197 8.63 29.49 9.99
C ASP A 197 8.15 30.67 10.84
N ASP A 198 7.33 30.40 11.86
CA ASP A 198 6.70 31.35 12.79
C ASP A 198 5.74 32.38 12.14
N LEU A 199 5.45 32.23 10.85
CA LEU A 199 4.46 33.05 10.15
C LEU A 199 3.11 32.30 10.06
N GLU A 200 2.04 33.03 10.38
CA GLU A 200 0.68 32.53 10.23
C GLU A 200 0.24 32.53 8.77
N HIS A 201 -0.32 31.44 8.33
CA HIS A 201 -0.88 31.25 7.00
C HIS A 201 -2.33 30.78 7.10
N GLU A 202 -3.13 31.20 6.14
CA GLU A 202 -4.47 30.70 5.92
C GLU A 202 -4.58 30.12 4.52
N ARG A 203 -5.27 28.97 4.39
CA ARG A 203 -5.56 28.33 3.10
C ARG A 203 -6.98 27.76 3.09
N ILE A 204 -7.59 27.84 1.95
CA ILE A 204 -8.86 27.19 1.68
C ILE A 204 -8.54 25.82 1.09
N LEU A 205 -8.97 24.75 1.77
CA LEU A 205 -8.90 23.39 1.31
C LEU A 205 -10.29 22.97 0.83
N PHE A 206 -10.36 22.33 -0.31
CA PHE A 206 -11.59 21.72 -0.80
C PHE A 206 -11.52 20.20 -0.60
N LEU A 207 -12.44 19.65 0.19
CA LEU A 207 -12.50 18.22 0.50
C LEU A 207 -13.20 17.48 -0.66
N GLU A 208 -12.45 17.19 -1.71
CA GLU A 208 -12.94 16.37 -2.82
C GLU A 208 -12.84 14.87 -2.49
N PRO A 209 -13.57 14.02 -3.20
CA PRO A 209 -13.36 12.58 -3.11
C PRO A 209 -11.89 12.23 -3.28
N SER A 210 -11.34 11.49 -2.35
CA SER A 210 -9.92 11.16 -2.35
C SER A 210 -9.53 10.40 -3.61
N GLN A 211 -8.44 10.80 -4.26
CA GLN A 211 -7.78 10.06 -5.34
C GLN A 211 -6.82 8.98 -4.82
N LEU A 212 -6.63 8.91 -3.49
CA LEU A 212 -5.80 7.88 -2.88
C LEU A 212 -6.40 6.49 -3.15
N PRO A 213 -5.54 5.47 -3.31
CA PRO A 213 -6.01 4.10 -3.56
C PRO A 213 -7.00 3.65 -2.48
N PRO A 214 -8.10 2.97 -2.86
CA PRO A 214 -9.06 2.46 -1.89
C PRO A 214 -8.40 1.43 -0.97
N GLN A 215 -8.79 1.43 0.30
CA GLN A 215 -8.43 0.38 1.22
C GLN A 215 -9.30 -0.85 0.97
N TYR A 216 -8.74 -2.04 1.13
CA TYR A 216 -9.44 -3.30 0.97
C TYR A 216 -9.41 -4.12 2.25
N GLU A 217 -10.44 -4.92 2.45
CA GLU A 217 -10.51 -5.92 3.50
C GLU A 217 -10.78 -7.31 2.93
N LEU A 218 -10.25 -8.32 3.62
CA LEU A 218 -10.55 -9.71 3.33
C LEU A 218 -11.81 -10.11 4.09
N ALA A 219 -12.78 -10.68 3.40
CA ALA A 219 -14.00 -11.21 3.99
C ALA A 219 -14.21 -12.67 3.54
N PRO A 220 -14.86 -13.52 4.35
CA PRO A 220 -15.26 -14.85 3.89
C PRO A 220 -16.09 -14.73 2.60
N ALA A 221 -15.78 -15.56 1.61
CA ALA A 221 -16.65 -15.67 0.44
C ALA A 221 -18.03 -16.14 0.90
N LYS A 222 -19.10 -15.52 0.40
CA LYS A 222 -20.44 -16.02 0.64
C LYS A 222 -20.50 -17.41 0.03
N THR A 223 -20.55 -18.44 0.85
CA THR A 223 -20.92 -19.78 0.42
C THR A 223 -22.35 -19.67 -0.11
N SER A 224 -22.52 -19.79 -1.42
CA SER A 224 -23.88 -20.03 -1.95
C SER A 224 -24.33 -21.34 -1.35
N ALA A 225 -25.30 -21.27 -0.47
CA ALA A 225 -26.02 -22.47 -0.03
C ALA A 225 -26.51 -23.21 -1.31
N ARG A 226 -26.02 -24.41 -1.49
CA ARG A 226 -26.55 -25.35 -2.50
C ARG A 226 -27.88 -25.87 -2.03
#